data_aa4297fcd1c51f0de2ce93852db9da9b
#
_entry.id   aa4297fcd1c51f0de2ce93852db9da9b
#
_cell.length_a   1.000
_cell.length_b   1.000
_cell.length_c   1.000
_cell.angle_alpha   90.00
_cell.angle_beta   90.00
_cell.angle_gamma   90.00
#
_symmetry.space_group_name_H-M   'P 1'
#
loop_
_entity.id
_entity.type
_entity.pdbx_description
1 polymer ?
#
loop_
_entity_poly.entity_id
_entity_poly.type
_entity_poly.pdbx_seq_one_letter_code
_entity_poly.pdbx_strand_id
1 'polypeptide(L)'
;MFREINVAGFVLKNGWVFCQITFLIYMIILAVMDIKRRQVHLGFLLSGIIWVILSVICERTVSTGEIIAGILAGAFFLLISKLTKESFGYGDSILIVIMGAFLGFWSLMSVLFMAFFMAGLFSVIMLLKTKFHKKSKFPFIQFLMAAYAGGIILNGY
;
A
#
# COMPACT_ATOMS: atom_id res chain seq x y z
N MET A 1 27.80 -33.81 -12.93
CA MET A 1 27.02 -32.95 -13.81
C MET A 1 26.21 -32.01 -12.90
N PHE A 2 26.87 -30.96 -12.38
CA PHE A 2 26.23 -29.97 -11.51
C PHE A 2 25.39 -29.11 -12.39
N ARG A 3 24.07 -29.24 -12.23
CA ARG A 3 23.06 -28.31 -12.79
C ARG A 3 23.33 -26.96 -12.16
N GLU A 4 24.03 -26.07 -12.84
CA GLU A 4 24.08 -24.69 -12.46
C GLU A 4 22.62 -24.21 -12.39
N ILE A 5 22.11 -24.11 -11.16
CA ILE A 5 20.87 -23.48 -10.91
C ILE A 5 21.14 -22.02 -11.32
N ASN A 6 20.61 -21.66 -12.46
CA ASN A 6 20.77 -20.30 -12.99
C ASN A 6 20.03 -19.36 -12.05
N VAL A 7 20.72 -19.01 -10.94
CA VAL A 7 20.18 -18.17 -9.86
C VAL A 7 19.68 -16.86 -10.43
N ALA A 8 20.36 -16.34 -11.46
CA ALA A 8 19.91 -15.15 -12.18
C ALA A 8 18.57 -15.38 -12.89
N GLY A 9 18.38 -16.51 -13.56
CA GLY A 9 17.12 -16.85 -14.22
C GLY A 9 15.98 -17.12 -13.23
N PHE A 10 16.28 -17.70 -12.06
CA PHE A 10 15.31 -17.90 -10.99
C PHE A 10 14.92 -16.57 -10.34
N VAL A 11 15.88 -15.68 -10.10
CA VAL A 11 15.65 -14.33 -9.54
C VAL A 11 14.87 -13.46 -10.53
N LEU A 12 15.18 -13.52 -11.83
CA LEU A 12 14.43 -12.77 -12.84
C LEU A 12 13.00 -13.29 -12.99
N LYS A 13 12.78 -14.61 -12.97
CA LYS A 13 11.44 -15.19 -13.07
C LYS A 13 10.57 -14.93 -11.85
N ASN A 14 11.16 -14.84 -10.66
CA ASN A 14 10.45 -14.59 -9.39
C ASN A 14 10.71 -13.18 -8.83
N GLY A 15 11.40 -12.32 -9.58
CA GLY A 15 11.79 -10.98 -9.13
C GLY A 15 10.58 -10.12 -8.72
N TRP A 16 9.48 -10.24 -9.45
CA TRP A 16 8.24 -9.54 -9.11
C TRP A 16 7.66 -10.00 -7.76
N VAL A 17 7.59 -11.30 -7.51
CA VAL A 17 7.11 -11.86 -6.23
C VAL A 17 8.01 -11.42 -5.08
N PHE A 18 9.33 -11.40 -5.30
CA PHE A 18 10.27 -10.91 -4.30
C PHE A 18 10.05 -9.42 -3.99
N CYS A 19 9.83 -8.58 -5.01
CA CYS A 19 9.48 -7.18 -4.84
C CYS A 19 8.18 -6.99 -4.05
N GLN A 20 7.16 -7.81 -4.31
CA GLN A 20 5.89 -7.76 -3.58
C GLN A 20 6.04 -8.13 -2.10
N ILE A 21 6.80 -9.18 -1.81
CA ILE A 21 7.04 -9.61 -0.41
C ILE A 21 7.83 -8.56 0.36
N THR A 22 8.87 -7.99 -0.25
CA THR A 22 9.69 -6.95 0.39
C THR A 22 8.91 -5.65 0.58
N PHE A 23 8.04 -5.29 -0.37
CA PHE A 23 7.12 -4.16 -0.21
C PHE A 23 6.08 -4.43 0.89
N LEU A 24 5.61 -5.67 1.04
CA LEU A 24 4.73 -6.05 2.15
C LEU A 24 5.42 -5.86 3.51
N ILE A 25 6.67 -6.27 3.64
CA ILE A 25 7.47 -6.08 4.86
C ILE A 25 7.58 -4.58 5.18
N TYR A 26 7.86 -3.75 4.17
CA TYR A 26 7.89 -2.30 4.33
C TYR A 26 6.55 -1.75 4.82
N MET A 27 5.42 -2.21 4.28
CA MET A 27 4.08 -1.84 4.71
C MET A 27 3.79 -2.26 6.16
N ILE A 28 4.25 -3.45 6.58
CA ILE A 28 4.13 -3.92 7.96
C ILE A 28 4.88 -2.98 8.91
N ILE A 29 6.10 -2.59 8.57
CA ILE A 29 6.90 -1.66 9.37
C ILE A 29 6.18 -0.31 9.50
N LEU A 30 5.63 0.23 8.40
CA LEU A 30 4.85 1.47 8.42
C LEU A 30 3.62 1.36 9.32
N ALA A 31 2.86 0.26 9.22
CA ALA A 31 1.69 0.02 10.03
C ALA A 31 2.03 -0.05 11.53
N VAL A 32 3.12 -0.72 11.90
CA VAL A 32 3.60 -0.78 13.29
C VAL A 32 4.06 0.59 13.78
N MET A 33 4.73 1.37 12.95
CA MET A 33 5.15 2.74 13.31
C MET A 33 3.95 3.66 13.50
N ASP A 34 2.92 3.55 12.66
CA ASP A 34 1.70 4.33 12.78
C ASP A 34 0.96 4.04 14.10
N ILE A 35 0.87 2.76 14.51
CA ILE A 35 0.31 2.37 15.81
C ILE A 35 1.06 3.00 16.97
N LYS A 36 2.40 2.91 16.94
CA LYS A 36 3.25 3.32 18.08
C LYS A 36 3.38 4.83 18.22
N ARG A 37 3.53 5.54 17.11
CA ARG A 37 3.87 6.97 17.11
C ARG A 37 2.71 7.87 16.68
N ARG A 38 1.63 7.31 16.11
CA ARG A 38 0.48 8.06 15.55
C ARG A 38 0.89 9.16 14.54
N GLN A 39 2.14 9.13 14.11
CA GLN A 39 2.72 10.03 13.11
C GLN A 39 3.80 9.24 12.37
N VAL A 40 3.63 9.08 11.07
CA VAL A 40 4.64 8.48 10.22
C VAL A 40 5.56 9.60 9.71
N HIS A 41 6.86 9.48 9.95
CA HIS A 41 7.83 10.44 9.42
C HIS A 41 7.80 10.43 7.90
N LEU A 42 7.63 11.61 7.29
CA LEU A 42 7.61 11.81 5.84
C LEU A 42 8.81 11.16 5.14
N GLY A 43 10.00 11.23 5.74
CA GLY A 43 11.20 10.61 5.19
C GLY A 43 11.10 9.09 5.07
N PHE A 44 10.48 8.43 6.05
CA PHE A 44 10.27 6.98 6.00
C PHE A 44 9.19 6.60 4.97
N LEU A 45 8.19 7.45 4.80
CA LEU A 45 7.14 7.27 3.81
C LEU A 45 7.69 7.43 2.38
N LEU A 46 8.58 8.42 2.18
CA LEU A 46 9.25 8.63 0.90
C LEU A 46 10.24 7.52 0.53
N SER A 47 10.76 6.75 1.50
CA SER A 47 11.58 5.57 1.19
C SER A 47 10.83 4.51 0.36
N GLY A 48 9.49 4.53 0.36
CA GLY A 48 8.66 3.71 -0.52
C GLY A 48 8.92 3.93 -2.02
N ILE A 49 9.46 5.10 -2.42
CA ILE A 49 9.87 5.37 -3.80
C ILE A 49 10.96 4.40 -4.26
N ILE A 50 11.83 3.96 -3.35
CA ILE A 50 12.87 2.97 -3.65
C ILE A 50 12.25 1.68 -4.17
N TRP A 51 11.13 1.25 -3.59
CA TRP A 51 10.40 0.05 -4.02
C TRP A 51 9.74 0.22 -5.38
N VAL A 52 9.28 1.44 -5.70
CA VAL A 52 8.76 1.77 -7.04
C VAL A 52 9.88 1.65 -8.07
N ILE A 53 11.06 2.18 -7.80
CA ILE A 53 12.22 2.08 -8.70
C ILE A 53 12.63 0.61 -8.85
N LEU A 54 12.69 -0.14 -7.74
CA LEU A 54 13.04 -1.57 -7.76
C LEU A 54 12.03 -2.38 -8.57
N SER A 55 10.73 -2.06 -8.51
CA SER A 55 9.69 -2.74 -9.29
C SER A 55 9.87 -2.58 -10.80
N VAL A 56 10.37 -1.42 -11.24
CA VAL A 56 10.69 -1.18 -12.67
C VAL A 56 11.84 -2.08 -13.13
N ILE A 57 12.84 -2.29 -12.27
CA ILE A 57 14.00 -3.16 -12.56
C ILE A 57 13.59 -4.64 -12.58
N CYS A 58 12.62 -5.04 -11.76
CA CYS A 58 12.12 -6.42 -11.65
C CYS A 58 11.12 -6.82 -12.75
N GLU A 59 11.17 -6.17 -13.93
CA GLU A 59 10.33 -6.50 -15.10
C GLU A 59 8.84 -6.72 -14.76
N ARG A 60 8.26 -5.76 -14.03
CA ARG A 60 6.84 -5.84 -13.72
C ARG A 60 6.00 -5.84 -15.01
N THR A 61 4.94 -6.64 -15.02
CA THR A 61 4.01 -6.79 -16.15
C THR A 61 3.01 -5.63 -16.29
N VAL A 62 3.13 -4.58 -15.46
CA VAL A 62 2.18 -3.45 -15.42
C VAL A 62 2.50 -2.45 -16.51
N SER A 63 1.50 -2.09 -17.31
CA SER A 63 1.62 -1.11 -18.39
C SER A 63 1.93 0.29 -17.85
N THR A 64 2.72 1.07 -18.59
CA THR A 64 3.04 2.47 -18.23
C THR A 64 1.79 3.33 -18.05
N GLY A 65 0.73 3.08 -18.85
CA GLY A 65 -0.54 3.78 -18.72
C GLY A 65 -1.23 3.49 -17.37
N GLU A 66 -1.18 2.25 -16.90
CA GLU A 66 -1.74 1.88 -15.59
C GLU A 66 -0.97 2.50 -14.42
N ILE A 67 0.34 2.66 -14.56
CA ILE A 67 1.17 3.32 -13.56
C ILE A 67 0.78 4.79 -13.44
N ILE A 68 0.67 5.48 -14.57
CA ILE A 68 0.26 6.89 -14.60
C ILE A 68 -1.14 7.04 -14.02
N ALA A 69 -2.08 6.17 -14.41
CA ALA A 69 -3.43 6.18 -13.86
C ALA A 69 -3.44 5.90 -12.33
N GLY A 70 -2.59 5.00 -11.85
CA GLY A 70 -2.44 4.71 -10.42
C GLY A 70 -1.89 5.90 -9.63
N ILE A 71 -0.88 6.59 -10.18
CA ILE A 71 -0.33 7.82 -9.59
C ILE A 71 -1.40 8.93 -9.56
N LEU A 72 -2.16 9.11 -10.65
CA LEU A 72 -3.23 10.11 -10.72
C LEU A 72 -4.34 9.81 -9.71
N ALA A 73 -4.73 8.54 -9.54
CA ALA A 73 -5.69 8.14 -8.52
C ALA A 73 -5.18 8.47 -7.12
N GLY A 74 -3.91 8.16 -6.80
CA GLY A 74 -3.30 8.53 -5.53
C GLY A 74 -3.21 10.05 -5.33
N ALA A 75 -2.87 10.80 -6.37
CA ALA A 75 -2.83 12.26 -6.34
C ALA A 75 -4.23 12.87 -6.08
N PHE A 76 -5.30 12.24 -6.58
CA PHE A 76 -6.67 12.62 -6.27
C PHE A 76 -6.98 12.50 -4.78
N PHE A 77 -6.54 11.42 -4.12
CA PHE A 77 -6.65 11.27 -2.66
C PHE A 77 -5.83 12.32 -1.90
N LEU A 78 -4.65 12.70 -2.39
CA LEU A 78 -3.87 13.80 -1.85
C LEU A 78 -4.61 15.14 -1.94
N LEU A 79 -5.27 15.39 -3.06
CA LEU A 79 -6.07 16.59 -3.26
C LEU A 79 -7.23 16.63 -2.27
N ILE A 80 -7.96 15.52 -2.09
CA ILE A 80 -9.04 15.39 -1.11
C ILE A 80 -8.50 15.65 0.30
N SER A 81 -7.38 15.06 0.67
CA SER A 81 -6.76 15.28 1.99
C SER A 81 -6.45 16.74 2.24
N LYS A 82 -5.93 17.45 1.24
CA LYS A 82 -5.63 18.88 1.31
C LYS A 82 -6.90 19.73 1.43
N LEU A 83 -7.96 19.40 0.68
CA LEU A 83 -9.24 20.12 0.69
C LEU A 83 -10.01 19.92 1.99
N THR A 84 -9.93 18.74 2.59
CA THR A 84 -10.62 18.37 3.84
C THR A 84 -9.85 18.78 5.10
N LYS A 85 -8.83 19.65 4.99
CA LYS A 85 -7.99 20.13 6.11
C LYS A 85 -7.48 18.99 6.99
N GLU A 86 -6.85 18.00 6.35
CA GLU A 86 -6.23 16.85 7.00
C GLU A 86 -7.19 15.91 7.77
N SER A 87 -8.49 15.98 7.51
CA SER A 87 -9.45 15.00 8.04
C SER A 87 -9.14 13.58 7.55
N PHE A 88 -8.60 13.46 6.34
CA PHE A 88 -7.99 12.26 5.81
C PHE A 88 -6.46 12.37 5.97
N GLY A 89 -5.80 11.41 6.59
CA GLY A 89 -4.37 11.48 6.93
C GLY A 89 -3.50 11.79 5.72
N TYR A 90 -2.69 12.86 5.79
CA TYR A 90 -1.78 13.26 4.71
C TYR A 90 -0.79 12.13 4.36
N GLY A 91 -0.32 11.41 5.40
CA GLY A 91 0.55 10.23 5.23
C GLY A 91 -0.11 9.09 4.47
N ASP A 92 -1.39 8.83 4.74
CA ASP A 92 -2.16 7.79 4.05
C ASP A 92 -2.27 8.09 2.55
N SER A 93 -2.53 9.36 2.21
CA SER A 93 -2.63 9.80 0.81
C SER A 93 -1.32 9.65 0.04
N ILE A 94 -0.19 10.00 0.66
CA ILE A 94 1.14 9.80 0.05
C ILE A 94 1.40 8.31 -0.17
N LEU A 95 1.05 7.46 0.80
CA LEU A 95 1.21 6.02 0.68
C LEU A 95 0.38 5.45 -0.47
N ILE A 96 -0.85 5.94 -0.66
CA ILE A 96 -1.71 5.56 -1.80
C ILE A 96 -1.05 5.93 -3.14
N VAL A 97 -0.40 7.11 -3.24
CA VAL A 97 0.36 7.48 -4.45
C VAL A 97 1.50 6.49 -4.73
N ILE A 98 2.27 6.15 -3.70
CA ILE A 98 3.40 5.20 -3.82
C ILE A 98 2.88 3.82 -4.22
N MET A 99 1.80 3.35 -3.60
CA MET A 99 1.14 2.09 -3.97
C MET A 99 0.60 2.12 -5.40
N GLY A 100 0.03 3.24 -5.83
CA GLY A 100 -0.44 3.42 -7.20
C GLY A 100 0.68 3.33 -8.23
N ALA A 101 1.83 3.92 -7.92
CA ALA A 101 3.03 3.82 -8.73
C ALA A 101 3.63 2.40 -8.72
N PHE A 102 3.50 1.66 -7.62
CA PHE A 102 4.02 0.29 -7.47
C PHE A 102 3.11 -0.75 -8.13
N LEU A 103 1.81 -0.72 -7.87
CA LEU A 103 0.84 -1.75 -8.29
C LEU A 103 0.16 -1.47 -9.63
N GLY A 104 0.09 -0.20 -10.05
CA GLY A 104 -0.77 0.24 -11.13
C GLY A 104 -2.23 0.47 -10.70
N PHE A 105 -3.05 0.96 -11.62
CA PHE A 105 -4.41 1.44 -11.33
C PHE A 105 -5.36 0.34 -10.84
N TRP A 106 -5.45 -0.77 -11.57
CA TRP A 106 -6.45 -1.82 -11.27
C TRP A 106 -6.19 -2.51 -9.93
N SER A 107 -4.93 -2.87 -9.67
CA SER A 107 -4.54 -3.49 -8.41
C SER A 107 -4.68 -2.51 -7.23
N LEU A 108 -4.34 -1.23 -7.44
CA LEU A 108 -4.55 -0.18 -6.43
C LEU A 108 -6.04 -0.04 -6.09
N MET A 109 -6.94 0.00 -7.09
CA MET A 109 -8.38 0.12 -6.85
C MET A 109 -8.92 -1.07 -6.06
N SER A 110 -8.49 -2.28 -6.38
CA SER A 110 -8.86 -3.49 -5.66
C SER A 110 -8.44 -3.43 -4.18
N VAL A 111 -7.19 -3.04 -3.91
CA VAL A 111 -6.65 -2.89 -2.55
C VAL A 111 -7.38 -1.79 -1.79
N LEU A 112 -7.63 -0.63 -2.40
CA LEU A 112 -8.36 0.47 -1.78
C LEU A 112 -9.80 0.08 -1.43
N PHE A 113 -10.50 -0.58 -2.36
CA PHE A 113 -11.86 -1.04 -2.11
C PHE A 113 -11.92 -1.99 -0.91
N MET A 114 -11.00 -2.97 -0.86
CA MET A 114 -10.89 -3.91 0.26
C MET A 114 -10.52 -3.20 1.58
N ALA A 115 -9.58 -2.25 1.54
CA ALA A 115 -9.18 -1.49 2.72
C ALA A 115 -10.33 -0.64 3.27
N PHE A 116 -11.06 0.07 2.41
CA PHE A 116 -12.23 0.85 2.82
C PHE A 116 -13.36 -0.02 3.35
N PHE A 117 -13.59 -1.19 2.73
CA PHE A 117 -14.58 -2.14 3.20
C PHE A 117 -14.24 -2.65 4.61
N MET A 118 -13.00 -3.07 4.84
CA MET A 118 -12.53 -3.51 6.16
C MET A 118 -12.59 -2.39 7.19
N ALA A 119 -12.17 -1.18 6.84
CA ALA A 119 -12.24 -0.01 7.72
C ALA A 119 -13.68 0.36 8.07
N GLY A 120 -14.59 0.28 7.09
CA GLY A 120 -16.03 0.50 7.29
C GLY A 120 -16.66 -0.52 8.23
N LEU A 121 -16.39 -1.82 8.03
CA LEU A 121 -16.85 -2.86 8.94
C LEU A 121 -16.33 -2.67 10.38
N PHE A 122 -15.05 -2.36 10.51
CA PHE A 122 -14.45 -2.10 11.80
C PHE A 122 -15.08 -0.88 12.49
N SER A 123 -15.33 0.20 11.72
CA SER A 123 -15.99 1.40 12.23
C SER A 123 -17.40 1.10 12.74
N VAL A 124 -18.20 0.31 12.01
CA VAL A 124 -19.54 -0.10 12.43
C VAL A 124 -19.50 -0.93 13.72
N ILE A 125 -18.59 -1.91 13.79
CA ILE A 125 -18.43 -2.75 15.01
C ILE A 125 -18.06 -1.88 16.21
N MET A 126 -17.19 -0.89 16.00
CA MET A 126 -16.77 -0.01 17.09
C MET A 126 -17.90 0.94 17.54
N LEU A 127 -18.71 1.43 16.61
CA LEU A 127 -19.91 2.21 16.92
C LEU A 127 -20.93 1.43 17.75
N LEU A 128 -21.09 0.14 17.46
CA LEU A 128 -22.01 -0.74 18.20
C LEU A 128 -21.50 -1.11 19.60
N LYS A 129 -20.18 -1.17 19.79
CA LYS A 129 -19.55 -1.63 21.05
C LYS A 129 -19.26 -0.52 22.06
N THR A 130 -19.02 0.71 21.62
CA THR A 130 -18.59 1.81 22.50
C THR A 130 -19.50 3.01 22.39
N LYS A 131 -20.02 3.50 23.54
CA LYS A 131 -20.59 4.84 23.67
C LYS A 131 -19.50 5.84 23.27
N PHE A 132 -19.69 6.50 22.14
CA PHE A 132 -18.90 7.53 21.53
C PHE A 132 -17.83 8.20 22.42
N HIS A 133 -16.54 7.85 22.22
CA HIS A 133 -15.42 8.72 22.56
C HIS A 133 -14.85 9.31 21.27
N LYS A 134 -15.12 10.58 21.05
CA LYS A 134 -15.00 11.39 19.82
C LYS A 134 -13.57 11.66 19.30
N LYS A 135 -12.53 10.90 19.71
CA LYS A 135 -11.12 11.21 19.39
C LYS A 135 -10.25 10.01 19.00
N SER A 136 -10.80 8.97 18.42
CA SER A 136 -9.99 7.85 17.89
C SER A 136 -9.61 8.17 16.44
N LYS A 137 -8.39 8.63 16.19
CA LYS A 137 -7.82 8.61 14.83
C LYS A 137 -7.65 7.13 14.46
N PHE A 138 -8.35 6.69 13.42
CA PHE A 138 -8.25 5.32 12.94
C PHE A 138 -6.97 5.18 12.11
N PRO A 139 -6.10 4.22 12.41
CA PRO A 139 -4.90 3.97 11.63
C PRO A 139 -5.28 3.26 10.32
N PHE A 140 -5.51 4.04 9.25
CA PHE A 140 -5.92 3.54 7.95
C PHE A 140 -4.84 2.67 7.27
N ILE A 141 -3.57 2.96 7.55
CA ILE A 141 -2.41 2.21 7.01
C ILE A 141 -2.52 0.72 7.33
N GLN A 142 -3.09 0.33 8.48
CA GLN A 142 -3.26 -1.07 8.85
C GLN A 142 -4.24 -1.81 7.93
N PHE A 143 -5.36 -1.15 7.61
CA PHE A 143 -6.34 -1.73 6.69
C PHE A 143 -5.79 -1.82 5.27
N LEU A 144 -5.01 -0.82 4.86
CA LEU A 144 -4.33 -0.81 3.57
C LEU A 144 -3.31 -1.95 3.46
N MET A 145 -2.51 -2.16 4.51
CA MET A 145 -1.55 -3.27 4.60
C MET A 145 -2.27 -4.63 4.58
N ALA A 146 -3.34 -4.80 5.38
CA ALA A 146 -4.10 -6.05 5.41
C ALA A 146 -4.77 -6.36 4.07
N ALA A 147 -5.32 -5.34 3.39
CA ALA A 147 -5.91 -5.47 2.07
C ALA A 147 -4.87 -5.86 1.02
N TYR A 148 -3.67 -5.26 1.07
CA TYR A 148 -2.57 -5.60 0.18
C TYR A 148 -2.07 -7.04 0.40
N ALA A 149 -1.89 -7.46 1.67
CA ALA A 149 -1.53 -8.83 2.00
C ALA A 149 -2.58 -9.83 1.51
N GLY A 150 -3.87 -9.53 1.69
CA GLY A 150 -4.97 -10.32 1.16
C GLY A 150 -4.96 -10.41 -0.37
N GLY A 151 -4.65 -9.31 -1.04
CA GLY A 151 -4.54 -9.26 -2.50
C GLY A 151 -3.42 -10.14 -3.05
N ILE A 152 -2.26 -10.17 -2.40
CA ILE A 152 -1.15 -11.08 -2.77
C ILE A 152 -1.58 -12.54 -2.65
N ILE A 153 -2.29 -12.90 -1.57
CA ILE A 153 -2.72 -14.28 -1.32
C ILE A 153 -3.81 -14.72 -2.31
N LEU A 154 -4.75 -13.83 -2.63
CA LEU A 154 -5.92 -14.17 -3.44
C LEU A 154 -5.67 -14.07 -4.95
N ASN A 155 -4.93 -13.07 -5.41
CA ASN A 155 -4.80 -12.73 -6.82
C ASN A 155 -3.37 -12.87 -7.35
N GLY A 156 -2.34 -12.94 -6.47
CA GLY A 156 -0.95 -13.08 -6.88
C GLY A 156 -0.51 -12.00 -7.88
N TYR A 157 -0.82 -10.71 -7.58
CA TYR A 157 -0.53 -9.58 -8.49
C TYR A 157 0.79 -9.68 -9.23
#